data_b4b2aca4673d5e239cfe09bc895bbaf1
#
_entry.id   b4b2aca4673d5e239cfe09bc895bbaf1
#
_cell.length_a   1.000
_cell.length_b   1.000
_cell.length_c   1.000
_cell.angle_alpha   90.00
_cell.angle_beta   90.00
_cell.angle_gamma   90.00
#
_symmetry.space_group_name_H-M   'P 1'
#
loop_
_entity.id
_entity.type
_entity.pdbx_description
1 polymer ?
#
loop_
_entity_poly.entity_id
_entity_poly.type
_entity_poly.pdbx_seq_one_letter_code
_entity_poly.pdbx_strand_id
1 'polypeptide(L)'
;FIANAEDYVKRFRNHASIGIYCGRNEGFPPEQIDKALRRIVKEDHPGLHYISSSADEVVSGHGPYRALPVKEYFSLKNGSDKFHSERGMPNVMNYESLVRTFSPEALWPQNAQWGQHDYTMEGAQSCASFNAIIEKGFGKPNNAKEFAELAQWVNYDGYRGMFESRSLNRKGLLLWMTHPAWPSMVWQTYDYYFEPTAAYFGCKKASEPLHIQWNPVTDEIEVVNYSAGVRNGLTAKAQIINMDGSISWENEVSVDSKEDTTCLLYTSD
;
A
#
# COMPACT_ATOMS: atom_id res chain seq x y z
N PHE A 1 1.95 -32.82 -5.18
CA PHE A 1 1.40 -31.56 -4.71
C PHE A 1 0.43 -31.76 -3.54
N ILE A 2 -0.66 -32.57 -3.70
CA ILE A 2 -1.69 -32.77 -2.66
C ILE A 2 -1.10 -33.27 -1.34
N ALA A 3 -0.24 -34.30 -1.39
CA ALA A 3 0.42 -34.83 -0.19
C ALA A 3 1.29 -33.78 0.54
N ASN A 4 1.99 -32.93 -0.24
CA ASN A 4 2.76 -31.82 0.34
C ASN A 4 1.85 -30.78 1.01
N ALA A 5 0.70 -30.49 0.40
CA ALA A 5 -0.25 -29.55 0.99
C ALA A 5 -0.85 -30.09 2.30
N GLU A 6 -1.13 -31.40 2.34
CA GLU A 6 -1.63 -32.07 3.55
C GLU A 6 -0.58 -32.06 4.67
N ASP A 7 0.68 -32.39 4.35
CA ASP A 7 1.80 -32.29 5.31
C ASP A 7 1.98 -30.85 5.80
N TYR A 8 1.89 -29.86 4.90
CA TYR A 8 1.98 -28.46 5.24
C TYR A 8 0.90 -28.04 6.24
N VAL A 9 -0.36 -28.34 5.98
CA VAL A 9 -1.47 -28.02 6.88
C VAL A 9 -1.29 -28.69 8.24
N LYS A 10 -0.98 -30.00 8.28
CA LYS A 10 -0.74 -30.75 9.52
C LYS A 10 0.42 -30.18 10.33
N ARG A 11 1.47 -29.73 9.67
CA ARG A 11 2.67 -29.15 10.30
C ARG A 11 2.39 -27.80 10.95
N PHE A 12 1.59 -26.95 10.31
CA PHE A 12 1.40 -25.57 10.73
C PHE A 12 0.10 -25.31 11.48
N ARG A 13 -0.86 -26.23 11.51
CA ARG A 13 -2.20 -26.03 12.13
C ARG A 13 -2.19 -25.61 13.60
N ASN A 14 -1.10 -25.81 14.32
CA ASN A 14 -0.99 -25.41 15.73
C ASN A 14 -0.46 -23.98 15.92
N HIS A 15 -0.20 -23.23 14.83
CA HIS A 15 0.22 -21.84 14.92
C HIS A 15 -0.99 -20.91 14.86
N ALA A 16 -1.25 -20.22 15.96
CA ALA A 16 -2.39 -19.31 16.10
C ALA A 16 -2.38 -18.12 15.12
N SER A 17 -1.23 -17.81 14.52
CA SER A 17 -1.08 -16.72 13.53
C SER A 17 -1.59 -17.07 12.13
N ILE A 18 -1.97 -18.32 11.85
CA ILE A 18 -2.54 -18.70 10.57
C ILE A 18 -4.01 -18.31 10.56
N GLY A 19 -4.36 -17.34 9.70
CA GLY A 19 -5.73 -16.85 9.58
C GLY A 19 -6.50 -17.42 8.39
N ILE A 20 -5.80 -17.78 7.30
CA ILE A 20 -6.42 -18.24 6.05
C ILE A 20 -5.44 -19.09 5.25
N TYR A 21 -5.97 -20.06 4.51
CA TYR A 21 -5.25 -20.79 3.46
C TYR A 21 -5.72 -20.35 2.08
N CYS A 22 -4.76 -20.11 1.17
CA CYS A 22 -5.04 -19.70 -0.20
C CYS A 22 -4.52 -20.74 -1.19
N GLY A 23 -5.37 -21.17 -2.12
CA GLY A 23 -5.06 -22.23 -3.08
C GLY A 23 -4.15 -21.79 -4.23
N ARG A 24 -4.32 -20.54 -4.69
CA ARG A 24 -3.53 -20.01 -5.82
C ARG A 24 -3.49 -18.48 -5.82
N ASN A 25 -2.37 -17.95 -6.30
CA ASN A 25 -2.24 -16.53 -6.58
C ASN A 25 -3.11 -16.12 -7.78
N GLU A 26 -3.93 -15.09 -7.60
CA GLU A 26 -4.75 -14.39 -8.61
C GLU A 26 -5.68 -15.25 -9.49
N GLY A 27 -5.49 -16.52 -9.54
CA GLY A 27 -6.32 -17.46 -10.30
C GLY A 27 -6.86 -18.58 -9.44
N PHE A 28 -7.42 -19.61 -10.08
CA PHE A 28 -7.97 -20.79 -9.41
C PHE A 28 -7.11 -22.02 -9.64
N PRO A 29 -6.92 -22.88 -8.62
CA PRO A 29 -6.31 -24.19 -8.83
C PRO A 29 -7.16 -25.01 -9.81
N PRO A 30 -6.56 -26.01 -10.52
CA PRO A 30 -7.35 -27.02 -11.20
C PRO A 30 -8.37 -27.66 -10.26
N GLU A 31 -9.58 -27.94 -10.75
CA GLU A 31 -10.72 -28.36 -9.93
C GLU A 31 -10.41 -29.52 -8.97
N GLN A 32 -9.67 -30.52 -9.43
CA GLN A 32 -9.26 -31.67 -8.61
C GLN A 32 -8.37 -31.25 -7.44
N ILE A 33 -7.45 -30.30 -7.68
CA ILE A 33 -6.55 -29.77 -6.65
C ILE A 33 -7.35 -28.92 -5.67
N ASP A 34 -8.20 -28.03 -6.15
CA ASP A 34 -9.02 -27.18 -5.29
C ASP A 34 -9.90 -27.97 -4.34
N LYS A 35 -10.59 -28.99 -4.85
CA LYS A 35 -11.39 -29.90 -4.04
C LYS A 35 -10.55 -30.63 -2.96
N ALA A 36 -9.35 -31.07 -3.32
CA ALA A 36 -8.45 -31.71 -2.36
C ALA A 36 -7.97 -30.73 -1.29
N LEU A 37 -7.59 -29.52 -1.65
CA LEU A 37 -7.16 -28.48 -0.69
C LEU A 37 -8.27 -28.06 0.27
N ARG A 38 -9.49 -27.87 -0.22
CA ARG A 38 -10.67 -27.62 0.62
C ARG A 38 -10.91 -28.75 1.61
N ARG A 39 -10.82 -30.00 1.17
CA ARG A 39 -10.94 -31.18 2.05
C ARG A 39 -9.84 -31.20 3.11
N ILE A 40 -8.58 -31.02 2.73
CA ILE A 40 -7.44 -31.04 3.66
C ILE A 40 -7.62 -30.00 4.76
N VAL A 41 -7.92 -28.75 4.40
CA VAL A 41 -8.11 -27.68 5.41
C VAL A 41 -9.28 -28.01 6.31
N LYS A 42 -10.41 -28.49 5.76
CA LYS A 42 -11.60 -28.87 6.56
C LYS A 42 -11.32 -30.00 7.54
N GLU A 43 -10.55 -30.99 7.15
CA GLU A 43 -10.26 -32.19 7.95
C GLU A 43 -9.11 -31.98 8.94
N ASP A 44 -8.01 -31.37 8.47
CA ASP A 44 -6.76 -31.26 9.22
C ASP A 44 -6.62 -29.95 10.03
N HIS A 45 -7.36 -28.90 9.67
CA HIS A 45 -7.42 -27.64 10.42
C HIS A 45 -8.85 -27.08 10.48
N PRO A 46 -9.78 -27.78 11.16
CA PRO A 46 -11.18 -27.40 11.18
C PRO A 46 -11.39 -26.00 11.79
N GLY A 47 -12.31 -25.23 11.19
CA GLY A 47 -12.62 -23.86 11.60
C GLY A 47 -11.79 -22.77 10.89
N LEU A 48 -10.74 -23.15 10.16
CA LEU A 48 -9.97 -22.19 9.41
C LEU A 48 -10.51 -22.00 7.99
N HIS A 49 -10.44 -20.76 7.52
CA HIS A 49 -10.95 -20.41 6.19
C HIS A 49 -9.98 -20.81 5.08
N TYR A 50 -10.51 -21.36 4.00
CA TYR A 50 -9.79 -21.63 2.77
C TYR A 50 -10.42 -20.84 1.62
N ILE A 51 -9.60 -20.16 0.84
CA ILE A 51 -10.00 -19.49 -0.40
C ILE A 51 -9.27 -20.14 -1.58
N SER A 52 -9.94 -20.28 -2.72
CA SER A 52 -9.33 -20.81 -3.93
C SER A 52 -8.36 -19.85 -4.59
N SER A 53 -8.66 -18.55 -4.50
CA SER A 53 -7.90 -17.49 -5.17
C SER A 53 -7.56 -16.36 -4.20
N SER A 54 -6.35 -15.79 -4.33
CA SER A 54 -5.97 -14.57 -3.61
C SER A 54 -6.69 -13.31 -4.11
N ALA A 55 -7.50 -13.41 -5.16
CA ALA A 55 -8.18 -12.29 -5.79
C ALA A 55 -9.70 -12.45 -5.88
N ASP A 56 -10.28 -13.39 -5.14
CA ASP A 56 -11.72 -13.66 -5.17
C ASP A 56 -12.25 -14.05 -3.78
N GLU A 57 -13.54 -14.33 -3.69
CA GLU A 57 -14.30 -14.65 -2.47
C GLU A 57 -14.28 -13.46 -1.48
N VAL A 58 -13.63 -13.62 -0.32
CA VAL A 58 -13.57 -12.62 0.76
C VAL A 58 -12.40 -11.64 0.61
N VAL A 59 -11.57 -11.83 -0.40
CA VAL A 59 -10.39 -11.01 -0.68
C VAL A 59 -10.50 -10.35 -2.05
N SER A 60 -9.76 -9.26 -2.23
CA SER A 60 -9.50 -8.63 -3.52
C SER A 60 -8.01 -8.59 -3.78
N GLY A 61 -7.57 -9.09 -4.91
CA GLY A 61 -6.20 -9.00 -5.39
C GLY A 61 -6.12 -8.21 -6.69
N HIS A 62 -5.14 -8.48 -7.55
CA HIS A 62 -4.92 -7.82 -8.85
C HIS A 62 -4.56 -6.33 -8.78
N GLY A 63 -3.95 -5.86 -7.72
CA GLY A 63 -3.52 -4.48 -7.61
C GLY A 63 -4.68 -3.48 -7.40
N PRO A 64 -4.70 -2.32 -8.07
CA PRO A 64 -3.78 -1.89 -9.15
C PRO A 64 -2.34 -1.64 -8.67
N TYR A 65 -1.38 -1.86 -9.58
CA TYR A 65 0.06 -1.65 -9.34
C TYR A 65 0.60 -0.38 -10.01
N ARG A 66 -0.25 0.53 -10.37
CA ARG A 66 0.12 1.83 -10.94
C ARG A 66 0.01 2.93 -9.91
N ALA A 67 0.76 4.01 -10.11
CA ALA A 67 0.57 5.22 -9.32
C ALA A 67 -0.78 5.86 -9.65
N LEU A 68 -1.50 6.24 -8.61
CA LEU A 68 -2.79 6.93 -8.71
C LEU A 68 -2.72 8.25 -7.92
N PRO A 69 -3.47 9.28 -8.34
CA PRO A 69 -3.75 10.40 -7.47
C PRO A 69 -4.34 9.93 -6.14
N VAL A 70 -3.93 10.54 -5.01
CA VAL A 70 -4.32 10.09 -3.67
C VAL A 70 -5.83 9.91 -3.52
N LYS A 71 -6.61 10.84 -4.07
CA LYS A 71 -8.09 10.78 -4.07
C LYS A 71 -8.64 9.46 -4.64
N GLU A 72 -7.96 8.88 -5.62
CA GLU A 72 -8.44 7.65 -6.26
C GLU A 72 -8.28 6.41 -5.35
N TYR A 73 -7.35 6.42 -4.39
CA TYR A 73 -7.25 5.34 -3.39
C TYR A 73 -8.48 5.31 -2.48
N PHE A 74 -9.06 6.45 -2.17
CA PHE A 74 -10.27 6.58 -1.35
C PHE A 74 -11.56 6.31 -2.14
N SER A 75 -11.52 6.30 -3.47
CA SER A 75 -12.69 5.98 -4.26
C SER A 75 -13.03 4.49 -4.21
N LEU A 76 -14.31 4.14 -4.11
CA LEU A 76 -14.79 2.75 -4.04
C LEU A 76 -14.40 1.90 -5.26
N LYS A 77 -14.11 2.51 -6.40
CA LYS A 77 -13.65 1.80 -7.60
C LYS A 77 -12.28 1.14 -7.40
N ASN A 78 -11.45 1.70 -6.54
CA ASN A 78 -10.11 1.22 -6.24
C ASN A 78 -9.98 0.70 -4.79
N GLY A 79 -10.98 0.96 -3.93
CA GLY A 79 -11.08 0.49 -2.57
C GLY A 79 -12.18 -0.56 -2.47
N SER A 80 -11.87 -1.83 -2.70
CA SER A 80 -12.79 -2.90 -2.39
C SER A 80 -13.20 -2.85 -0.91
N ASP A 81 -14.45 -3.18 -0.62
CA ASP A 81 -14.94 -3.43 0.74
C ASP A 81 -14.39 -4.74 1.34
N LYS A 82 -13.60 -5.49 0.58
CA LYS A 82 -12.96 -6.75 0.97
C LYS A 82 -11.55 -6.50 1.55
N PHE A 83 -11.01 -7.50 2.23
CA PHE A 83 -9.59 -7.56 2.55
C PHE A 83 -8.76 -7.55 1.26
N HIS A 84 -7.82 -6.62 1.15
CA HIS A 84 -7.00 -6.50 -0.05
C HIS A 84 -5.71 -7.32 0.11
N SER A 85 -5.64 -8.45 -0.59
CA SER A 85 -4.55 -9.41 -0.41
C SER A 85 -3.23 -8.97 -1.05
N GLU A 86 -3.25 -7.99 -1.98
CA GLU A 86 -2.07 -7.67 -2.77
C GLU A 86 -2.20 -6.31 -3.48
N ARG A 87 -1.43 -5.32 -3.05
CA ARG A 87 -1.43 -3.99 -3.67
C ARG A 87 -0.06 -3.32 -3.56
N GLY A 88 0.28 -2.50 -4.56
CA GLY A 88 1.50 -1.71 -4.60
C GLY A 88 1.44 -0.65 -5.69
N MET A 89 2.53 0.09 -5.85
CA MET A 89 2.75 1.02 -6.95
C MET A 89 4.25 1.09 -7.25
N PRO A 90 4.67 1.52 -8.47
CA PRO A 90 6.08 1.67 -8.77
C PRO A 90 6.79 2.48 -7.69
N ASN A 91 7.98 2.02 -7.33
CA ASN A 91 8.82 2.67 -6.31
C ASN A 91 10.19 2.98 -6.89
N VAL A 92 10.65 4.19 -6.68
CA VAL A 92 11.98 4.62 -7.09
C VAL A 92 12.92 4.55 -5.90
N MET A 93 14.12 4.02 -6.12
CA MET A 93 15.19 4.01 -5.11
C MET A 93 15.53 5.43 -4.68
N ASN A 94 16.07 5.60 -3.47
CA ASN A 94 16.70 6.84 -3.05
C ASN A 94 17.86 7.18 -4.01
N TYR A 95 18.19 8.45 -4.14
CA TYR A 95 19.21 8.91 -5.10
C TYR A 95 20.56 8.20 -4.96
N GLU A 96 21.01 7.98 -3.71
CA GLU A 96 22.25 7.30 -3.39
C GLU A 96 22.25 5.83 -3.88
N SER A 97 21.12 5.17 -3.81
CA SER A 97 20.94 3.81 -4.33
C SER A 97 20.88 3.78 -5.85
N LEU A 98 20.28 4.80 -6.49
CA LEU A 98 20.32 4.94 -7.96
C LEU A 98 21.76 5.09 -8.45
N VAL A 99 22.57 5.92 -7.81
CA VAL A 99 23.99 6.10 -8.14
C VAL A 99 24.80 4.80 -7.96
N ARG A 100 24.43 3.96 -7.03
CA ARG A 100 25.04 2.63 -6.83
C ARG A 100 24.61 1.62 -7.89
N THR A 101 23.44 1.81 -8.46
CA THR A 101 22.81 0.85 -9.40
C THR A 101 23.19 1.15 -10.84
N PHE A 102 23.26 2.42 -11.22
CA PHE A 102 23.47 2.86 -12.60
C PHE A 102 24.87 3.40 -12.81
N SER A 103 25.43 3.17 -14.02
CA SER A 103 26.60 3.92 -14.44
C SER A 103 26.25 5.41 -14.61
N PRO A 104 27.25 6.33 -14.53
CA PRO A 104 26.97 7.76 -14.70
C PRO A 104 26.23 8.11 -15.99
N GLU A 105 26.55 7.41 -17.08
CA GLU A 105 25.94 7.63 -18.41
C GLU A 105 24.49 7.13 -18.50
N ALA A 106 24.15 6.12 -17.67
CA ALA A 106 22.83 5.54 -17.65
C ALA A 106 21.90 6.14 -16.59
N LEU A 107 22.47 6.91 -15.65
CA LEU A 107 21.72 7.45 -14.52
C LEU A 107 20.63 8.44 -14.95
N TRP A 108 20.88 9.25 -15.97
CA TRP A 108 19.93 10.22 -16.48
C TRP A 108 20.25 10.65 -17.93
N PRO A 109 19.23 10.91 -18.79
CA PRO A 109 17.80 10.71 -18.58
C PRO A 109 17.41 9.22 -18.50
N GLN A 110 16.16 8.94 -18.10
CA GLN A 110 15.61 7.57 -18.12
C GLN A 110 15.78 6.95 -19.51
N ASN A 111 16.30 5.74 -19.55
CA ASN A 111 16.71 5.03 -20.77
C ASN A 111 16.45 3.53 -20.65
N ALA A 112 16.95 2.73 -21.62
CA ALA A 112 16.75 1.28 -21.63
C ALA A 112 17.29 0.55 -20.39
N GLN A 113 18.32 1.08 -19.71
CA GLN A 113 18.81 0.47 -18.47
C GLN A 113 17.82 0.62 -17.31
N TRP A 114 17.06 1.72 -17.26
CA TRP A 114 15.95 1.86 -16.32
C TRP A 114 14.91 0.76 -16.55
N GLY A 115 14.66 0.40 -17.82
CA GLY A 115 13.80 -0.73 -18.17
C GLY A 115 14.37 -2.07 -17.71
N GLN A 116 15.69 -2.25 -17.75
CA GLN A 116 16.35 -3.44 -17.22
C GLN A 116 16.21 -3.56 -15.68
N HIS A 117 15.99 -2.45 -15.00
CA HIS A 117 15.66 -2.38 -13.58
C HIS A 117 14.15 -2.27 -13.32
N ASP A 118 13.34 -2.77 -14.26
CA ASP A 118 11.88 -2.88 -14.23
C ASP A 118 11.10 -1.55 -14.21
N TYR A 119 11.75 -0.40 -14.27
CA TYR A 119 11.06 0.88 -14.15
C TYR A 119 10.22 1.24 -15.37
N THR A 120 10.68 0.92 -16.57
CA THR A 120 10.01 1.28 -17.84
C THR A 120 9.22 0.14 -18.47
N MET A 121 9.19 -1.04 -17.87
CA MET A 121 8.53 -2.21 -18.41
C MET A 121 7.03 -2.25 -18.11
N GLU A 122 6.26 -2.81 -19.04
CA GLU A 122 4.82 -3.03 -18.88
C GLU A 122 4.48 -3.84 -17.62
N GLY A 123 5.31 -4.81 -17.27
CA GLY A 123 5.12 -5.65 -16.09
C GLY A 123 5.25 -4.92 -14.76
N ALA A 124 6.04 -3.84 -14.69
CA ALA A 124 6.08 -2.93 -13.55
C ALA A 124 4.88 -1.96 -13.53
N GLN A 125 4.03 -2.10 -14.50
CA GLN A 125 2.76 -1.40 -14.69
C GLN A 125 2.83 0.11 -14.53
N SER A 126 3.54 0.68 -15.50
CA SER A 126 3.46 2.05 -15.87
C SER A 126 4.20 3.04 -14.96
N CYS A 127 5.50 3.04 -15.10
CA CYS A 127 6.28 4.24 -14.84
C CYS A 127 5.67 5.49 -15.52
N ALA A 128 4.96 5.32 -16.64
CA ALA A 128 4.25 6.41 -17.31
C ALA A 128 3.24 7.11 -16.40
N SER A 129 2.46 6.37 -15.62
CA SER A 129 1.53 6.96 -14.64
C SER A 129 2.28 7.68 -13.51
N PHE A 130 3.41 7.14 -13.09
CA PHE A 130 4.26 7.71 -12.06
C PHE A 130 4.92 9.01 -12.54
N ASN A 131 5.54 8.99 -13.72
CA ASN A 131 6.13 10.18 -14.34
C ASN A 131 5.07 11.26 -14.56
N ALA A 132 3.88 10.90 -15.03
CA ALA A 132 2.79 11.84 -15.25
C ALA A 132 2.34 12.56 -13.97
N ILE A 133 2.31 11.86 -12.83
CA ILE A 133 2.00 12.47 -11.52
C ILE A 133 3.09 13.48 -11.14
N ILE A 134 4.38 13.11 -11.30
CA ILE A 134 5.49 14.02 -11.03
C ILE A 134 5.41 15.26 -11.92
N GLU A 135 5.32 15.07 -13.23
CA GLU A 135 5.30 16.20 -14.18
C GLU A 135 4.10 17.13 -13.98
N LYS A 136 2.93 16.56 -13.66
CA LYS A 136 1.72 17.35 -13.38
C LYS A 136 1.83 18.13 -12.08
N GLY A 137 2.39 17.53 -11.03
CA GLY A 137 2.46 18.12 -9.69
C GLY A 137 3.62 19.08 -9.50
N PHE A 138 4.78 18.79 -10.09
CA PHE A 138 6.04 19.45 -9.78
C PHE A 138 6.79 19.97 -11.02
N GLY A 139 6.31 19.66 -12.22
CA GLY A 139 7.02 19.94 -13.47
C GLY A 139 8.00 18.83 -13.85
N LYS A 140 8.69 19.03 -14.99
CA LYS A 140 9.62 18.04 -15.53
C LYS A 140 10.96 18.09 -14.78
N PRO A 141 11.40 16.98 -14.15
CA PRO A 141 12.71 16.93 -13.49
C PRO A 141 13.88 17.16 -14.46
N ASN A 142 14.91 17.84 -14.02
CA ASN A 142 16.08 18.18 -14.84
C ASN A 142 17.21 17.14 -14.72
N ASN A 143 17.22 16.36 -13.64
CA ASN A 143 18.28 15.39 -13.34
C ASN A 143 17.77 14.25 -12.46
N ALA A 144 18.59 13.20 -12.31
CA ALA A 144 18.23 12.02 -11.53
C ALA A 144 17.98 12.31 -10.05
N LYS A 145 18.69 13.25 -9.44
CA LYS A 145 18.52 13.60 -8.04
C LYS A 145 17.16 14.25 -7.80
N GLU A 146 16.85 15.26 -8.57
CA GLU A 146 15.54 15.94 -8.52
C GLU A 146 14.39 14.94 -8.77
N PHE A 147 14.55 14.08 -9.79
CA PHE A 147 13.57 13.03 -10.06
C PHE A 147 13.38 12.09 -8.85
N ALA A 148 14.49 11.61 -8.27
CA ALA A 148 14.43 10.72 -7.11
C ALA A 148 13.76 11.37 -5.90
N GLU A 149 14.08 12.63 -5.62
CA GLU A 149 13.46 13.40 -4.51
C GLU A 149 11.95 13.57 -4.71
N LEU A 150 11.52 13.95 -5.91
CA LEU A 150 10.09 14.06 -6.24
C LEU A 150 9.39 12.71 -6.23
N ALA A 151 10.07 11.66 -6.68
CA ALA A 151 9.56 10.29 -6.63
C ALA A 151 9.30 9.82 -5.21
N GLN A 152 10.13 10.23 -4.23
CA GLN A 152 9.86 9.90 -2.82
C GLN A 152 8.56 10.53 -2.33
N TRP A 153 8.23 11.75 -2.71
CA TRP A 153 6.94 12.36 -2.37
C TRP A 153 5.75 11.58 -2.95
N VAL A 154 5.82 11.21 -4.22
CA VAL A 154 4.77 10.40 -4.87
C VAL A 154 4.60 9.05 -4.18
N ASN A 155 5.72 8.39 -3.83
CA ASN A 155 5.68 7.12 -3.11
C ASN A 155 5.12 7.29 -1.68
N TYR A 156 5.54 8.32 -0.94
CA TYR A 156 5.02 8.59 0.39
C TYR A 156 3.49 8.75 0.38
N ASP A 157 2.99 9.65 -0.47
CA ASP A 157 1.57 9.95 -0.54
C ASP A 157 0.74 8.78 -1.05
N GLY A 158 1.24 8.06 -2.07
CA GLY A 158 0.55 6.93 -2.64
C GLY A 158 0.41 5.77 -1.65
N TYR A 159 1.50 5.37 -1.01
CA TYR A 159 1.47 4.29 -0.02
C TYR A 159 0.70 4.69 1.25
N ARG A 160 0.82 5.93 1.70
CA ARG A 160 0.00 6.46 2.79
C ARG A 160 -1.49 6.38 2.43
N GLY A 161 -1.87 6.89 1.25
CA GLY A 161 -3.26 6.90 0.79
C GLY A 161 -3.86 5.50 0.63
N MET A 162 -3.07 4.48 0.24
CA MET A 162 -3.53 3.09 0.18
C MET A 162 -4.05 2.60 1.54
N PHE A 163 -3.36 2.93 2.63
CA PHE A 163 -3.74 2.52 3.99
C PHE A 163 -4.80 3.45 4.58
N GLU A 164 -4.65 4.75 4.46
CA GLU A 164 -5.62 5.74 4.96
C GLU A 164 -7.02 5.52 4.38
N SER A 165 -7.11 5.13 3.11
CA SER A 165 -8.37 4.80 2.44
C SER A 165 -9.13 3.62 3.08
N ARG A 166 -8.52 2.89 4.00
CA ARG A 166 -9.14 1.77 4.73
C ARG A 166 -9.80 2.18 6.05
N SER A 167 -9.76 3.46 6.40
CA SER A 167 -10.26 3.99 7.68
C SER A 167 -11.70 3.62 8.01
N LEU A 168 -12.57 3.52 7.01
CA LEU A 168 -13.99 3.24 7.19
C LEU A 168 -14.34 1.75 7.09
N ASN A 169 -13.61 0.94 6.31
CA ASN A 169 -13.95 -0.47 6.14
C ASN A 169 -13.08 -1.47 6.92
N ARG A 170 -11.91 -1.05 7.38
CA ARG A 170 -11.00 -1.77 8.30
C ARG A 170 -10.68 -3.23 7.96
N LYS A 171 -10.86 -3.66 6.72
CA LYS A 171 -10.63 -5.05 6.32
C LYS A 171 -9.19 -5.37 5.97
N GLY A 172 -8.31 -4.39 6.07
CA GLY A 172 -6.87 -4.58 5.88
C GLY A 172 -6.40 -4.59 4.45
N LEU A 173 -5.09 -4.48 4.33
CA LEU A 173 -4.34 -4.43 3.10
C LEU A 173 -2.98 -5.10 3.29
N LEU A 174 -2.60 -6.00 2.39
CA LEU A 174 -1.24 -6.50 2.28
C LEU A 174 -0.53 -5.85 1.10
N LEU A 175 0.74 -5.55 1.29
CA LEU A 175 1.56 -4.96 0.24
C LEU A 175 2.19 -6.05 -0.64
N TRP A 176 2.15 -5.84 -1.91
CA TRP A 176 3.00 -6.43 -2.89
C TRP A 176 3.92 -5.34 -3.43
N MET A 177 5.16 -5.23 -2.96
CA MET A 177 5.82 -6.09 -1.99
C MET A 177 6.76 -5.30 -1.07
N THR A 178 7.47 -5.97 -0.15
CA THR A 178 8.35 -5.30 0.79
C THR A 178 9.74 -5.03 0.23
N HIS A 179 10.38 -6.03 -0.39
CA HIS A 179 11.78 -5.98 -0.78
C HIS A 179 12.01 -6.74 -2.10
N PRO A 180 12.74 -6.17 -3.07
CA PRO A 180 13.05 -6.84 -4.32
C PRO A 180 14.21 -7.83 -4.16
N ALA A 181 14.23 -8.89 -4.99
CA ALA A 181 15.28 -9.90 -4.99
C ALA A 181 16.57 -9.44 -5.72
N TRP A 182 16.52 -8.35 -6.46
CA TRP A 182 17.60 -7.74 -7.23
C TRP A 182 17.34 -6.25 -7.37
N PRO A 183 18.28 -5.40 -7.80
CA PRO A 183 18.08 -3.95 -7.83
C PRO A 183 17.07 -3.52 -8.89
N SER A 184 15.79 -3.76 -8.61
CA SER A 184 14.65 -3.37 -9.44
C SER A 184 13.84 -2.24 -8.79
N MET A 185 13.02 -1.56 -9.59
CA MET A 185 12.14 -0.46 -9.17
C MET A 185 10.68 -0.83 -9.43
N VAL A 186 10.23 -1.89 -8.76
CA VAL A 186 8.84 -2.36 -8.81
C VAL A 186 8.04 -1.85 -7.59
N TRP A 187 7.31 -2.67 -6.89
CA TRP A 187 6.32 -2.28 -5.87
C TRP A 187 6.83 -2.44 -4.43
N GLN A 188 8.10 -2.14 -4.17
CA GLN A 188 8.75 -2.37 -2.88
C GLN A 188 8.65 -1.16 -1.93
N THR A 189 8.82 -1.42 -0.62
CA THR A 189 8.96 -0.37 0.39
C THR A 189 10.43 -0.17 0.82
N TYR A 190 11.27 -1.17 0.60
CA TYR A 190 12.74 -1.10 0.71
C TYR A 190 13.35 -1.31 -0.65
N ASP A 191 14.43 -0.62 -0.94
CA ASP A 191 15.20 -0.92 -2.14
C ASP A 191 16.09 -2.18 -1.97
N TYR A 192 16.78 -2.58 -3.02
CA TYR A 192 17.65 -3.76 -2.99
C TYR A 192 18.74 -3.69 -1.92
N TYR A 193 19.18 -2.51 -1.57
CA TYR A 193 20.24 -2.27 -0.58
C TYR A 193 19.73 -2.17 0.85
N PHE A 194 18.47 -2.53 1.09
CA PHE A 194 17.77 -2.44 2.37
C PHE A 194 17.56 -1.01 2.87
N GLU A 195 17.69 -0.01 2.01
CA GLU A 195 17.33 1.36 2.35
C GLU A 195 15.81 1.53 2.31
N PRO A 196 15.19 2.02 3.38
CA PRO A 196 13.77 2.32 3.36
C PRO A 196 13.50 3.50 2.43
N THR A 197 12.57 3.34 1.51
CA THR A 197 12.09 4.43 0.67
C THR A 197 10.95 5.18 1.36
N ALA A 198 10.52 6.29 0.80
CA ALA A 198 9.38 7.05 1.34
C ALA A 198 8.08 6.24 1.41
N ALA A 199 7.95 5.18 0.60
CA ALA A 199 6.85 4.21 0.68
C ALA A 199 6.72 3.58 2.08
N TYR A 200 7.86 3.17 2.67
CA TYR A 200 7.89 2.64 4.04
C TYR A 200 7.35 3.66 5.05
N PHE A 201 7.79 4.90 4.96
CA PHE A 201 7.35 5.95 5.88
C PHE A 201 5.89 6.33 5.69
N GLY A 202 5.38 6.30 4.45
CA GLY A 202 3.95 6.46 4.17
C GLY A 202 3.10 5.38 4.83
N CYS A 203 3.48 4.10 4.67
CA CYS A 203 2.83 2.98 5.34
C CYS A 203 2.87 3.12 6.87
N LYS A 204 4.05 3.43 7.41
CA LYS A 204 4.26 3.62 8.86
C LYS A 204 3.35 4.71 9.42
N LYS A 205 3.25 5.84 8.71
CA LYS A 205 2.41 6.97 9.13
C LYS A 205 0.93 6.59 9.15
N ALA A 206 0.43 5.99 8.08
CA ALA A 206 -0.96 5.58 7.95
C ALA A 206 -1.37 4.42 8.88
N SER A 207 -0.38 3.68 9.43
CA SER A 207 -0.60 2.54 10.32
C SER A 207 -0.42 2.89 11.81
N GLU A 208 -0.37 4.17 12.17
CA GLU A 208 -0.35 4.60 13.56
C GLU A 208 -1.60 4.09 14.30
N PRO A 209 -1.48 3.56 15.51
CA PRO A 209 -2.63 3.05 16.29
C PRO A 209 -3.73 4.10 16.52
N LEU A 210 -3.33 5.36 16.64
CA LEU A 210 -4.19 6.54 16.65
C LEU A 210 -3.66 7.51 15.60
N HIS A 211 -4.48 7.83 14.60
CA HIS A 211 -4.08 8.57 13.41
C HIS A 211 -5.08 9.67 13.10
N ILE A 212 -4.59 10.80 12.60
CA ILE A 212 -5.42 11.87 12.03
C ILE A 212 -5.09 12.00 10.55
N GLN A 213 -6.12 12.11 9.72
CA GLN A 213 -5.99 12.18 8.27
C GLN A 213 -7.06 13.08 7.64
N TRP A 214 -6.79 13.50 6.42
CA TRP A 214 -7.76 14.14 5.55
C TRP A 214 -8.28 13.12 4.52
N ASN A 215 -9.60 13.04 4.37
CA ASN A 215 -10.23 12.25 3.33
C ASN A 215 -10.47 13.13 2.09
N PRO A 216 -9.73 12.95 1.00
CA PRO A 216 -9.81 13.83 -0.17
C PRO A 216 -11.07 13.62 -1.02
N VAL A 217 -11.93 12.66 -0.69
CA VAL A 217 -13.20 12.43 -1.39
C VAL A 217 -14.33 13.20 -0.74
N THR A 218 -14.37 13.20 0.60
CA THR A 218 -15.42 13.85 1.39
C THR A 218 -15.01 15.21 1.93
N ASP A 219 -13.71 15.58 1.79
CA ASP A 219 -13.08 16.75 2.39
C ASP A 219 -13.20 16.82 3.93
N GLU A 220 -13.34 15.66 4.56
CA GLU A 220 -13.44 15.53 6.01
C GLU A 220 -12.07 15.27 6.65
N ILE A 221 -11.91 15.78 7.88
CA ILE A 221 -10.81 15.36 8.76
C ILE A 221 -11.29 14.19 9.61
N GLU A 222 -10.56 13.10 9.58
CA GLU A 222 -10.86 11.86 10.28
C GLU A 222 -9.84 11.60 11.40
N VAL A 223 -10.32 11.28 12.60
CA VAL A 223 -9.50 10.66 13.65
C VAL A 223 -9.78 9.17 13.66
N VAL A 224 -8.76 8.39 13.30
CA VAL A 224 -8.84 6.94 13.15
C VAL A 224 -8.14 6.30 14.34
N ASN A 225 -8.86 5.54 15.12
CA ASN A 225 -8.31 4.78 16.24
C ASN A 225 -8.41 3.29 15.91
N TYR A 226 -7.29 2.68 15.54
CA TYR A 226 -7.22 1.25 15.24
C TYR A 226 -7.10 0.41 16.51
N SER A 227 -6.17 0.74 17.41
CA SER A 227 -5.80 -0.11 18.56
C SER A 227 -5.16 0.68 19.71
N ALA A 228 -5.45 1.97 19.83
CA ALA A 228 -4.85 2.79 20.89
C ALA A 228 -5.61 2.71 22.23
N GLY A 229 -6.68 1.89 22.32
CA GLY A 229 -7.61 1.91 23.43
C GLY A 229 -8.53 3.14 23.40
N VAL A 230 -9.38 3.31 24.40
CA VAL A 230 -10.22 4.50 24.53
C VAL A 230 -9.33 5.71 24.83
N ARG A 231 -9.52 6.80 24.08
CA ARG A 231 -8.83 8.09 24.23
C ARG A 231 -9.85 9.20 24.39
N ASN A 232 -9.85 9.88 25.52
CA ASN A 232 -10.74 11.01 25.80
C ASN A 232 -9.96 12.31 25.85
N GLY A 233 -10.61 13.42 25.49
CA GLY A 233 -10.04 14.73 25.56
C GLY A 233 -8.85 14.97 24.60
N LEU A 234 -8.84 14.28 23.46
CA LEU A 234 -7.87 14.53 22.40
C LEU A 234 -8.13 15.90 21.78
N THR A 235 -7.06 16.57 21.37
CA THR A 235 -7.14 17.78 20.58
C THR A 235 -6.74 17.44 19.14
N ALA A 236 -7.68 17.63 18.21
CA ALA A 236 -7.44 17.51 16.78
C ALA A 236 -7.33 18.91 16.17
N LYS A 237 -6.21 19.17 15.49
CA LYS A 237 -5.92 20.45 14.83
C LYS A 237 -5.72 20.24 13.34
N ALA A 238 -6.37 21.06 12.52
CA ALA A 238 -6.19 21.11 11.07
C ALA A 238 -5.83 22.52 10.61
N GLN A 239 -4.96 22.61 9.61
CA GLN A 239 -4.49 23.88 9.04
C GLN A 239 -4.41 23.79 7.52
N ILE A 240 -4.77 24.85 6.82
CA ILE A 240 -4.47 25.07 5.42
C ILE A 240 -3.31 26.07 5.34
N ILE A 241 -2.18 25.61 4.82
CA ILE A 241 -0.95 26.40 4.73
C ILE A 241 -0.70 26.74 3.26
N ASN A 242 -0.53 28.02 2.98
CA ASN A 242 -0.16 28.51 1.64
C ASN A 242 1.31 28.17 1.31
N MET A 243 1.67 28.25 0.04
CA MET A 243 3.03 27.97 -0.42
C MET A 243 4.11 28.89 0.17
N ASP A 244 3.73 30.07 0.65
CA ASP A 244 4.62 31.01 1.35
C ASP A 244 4.75 30.73 2.86
N GLY A 245 4.07 29.67 3.35
CA GLY A 245 4.06 29.26 4.75
C GLY A 245 3.01 29.97 5.61
N SER A 246 2.24 30.92 5.07
CA SER A 246 1.15 31.55 5.79
C SER A 246 -0.03 30.60 5.99
N ILE A 247 -0.72 30.70 7.14
CA ILE A 247 -1.89 29.89 7.44
C ILE A 247 -3.11 30.62 6.91
N SER A 248 -3.83 30.06 5.95
CA SER A 248 -5.08 30.62 5.41
C SER A 248 -6.31 30.19 6.19
N TRP A 249 -6.23 29.01 6.84
CA TRP A 249 -7.30 28.51 7.70
C TRP A 249 -6.72 27.60 8.77
N GLU A 250 -7.30 27.68 9.97
CA GLU A 250 -6.96 26.81 11.09
C GLU A 250 -8.19 26.53 11.91
N ASN A 251 -8.35 25.29 12.36
CA ASN A 251 -9.36 24.94 13.35
C ASN A 251 -8.86 23.85 14.29
N GLU A 252 -9.39 23.86 15.50
CA GLU A 252 -9.04 22.92 16.56
C GLU A 252 -10.32 22.45 17.27
N VAL A 253 -10.42 21.15 17.55
CA VAL A 253 -11.58 20.57 18.22
C VAL A 253 -11.16 19.51 19.22
N SER A 254 -11.90 19.42 20.33
CA SER A 254 -11.77 18.30 21.26
C SER A 254 -12.59 17.11 20.78
N VAL A 255 -11.99 15.91 20.85
CA VAL A 255 -12.61 14.67 20.40
C VAL A 255 -12.31 13.52 21.34
N ASP A 256 -13.33 12.72 21.63
CA ASP A 256 -13.18 11.42 22.28
C ASP A 256 -13.19 10.32 21.23
N SER A 257 -12.26 9.38 21.33
CA SER A 257 -12.12 8.29 20.37
C SER A 257 -12.18 6.94 21.09
N LYS A 258 -13.10 6.07 20.68
CA LYS A 258 -13.15 4.69 21.10
C LYS A 258 -12.19 3.87 20.24
N GLU A 259 -11.69 2.78 20.79
CA GLU A 259 -10.93 1.81 20.03
C GLU A 259 -11.75 1.25 18.86
N ASP A 260 -11.08 0.96 17.76
CA ASP A 260 -11.69 0.46 16.52
C ASP A 260 -12.81 1.36 15.96
N THR A 261 -12.62 2.69 16.01
CA THR A 261 -13.56 3.67 15.46
C THR A 261 -12.87 4.71 14.59
N THR A 262 -13.64 5.33 13.71
CA THR A 262 -13.28 6.52 12.95
C THR A 262 -14.26 7.65 13.32
N CYS A 263 -13.72 8.76 13.82
CA CYS A 263 -14.49 9.96 14.14
C CYS A 263 -14.31 10.99 13.02
N LEU A 264 -15.42 11.47 12.46
CA LEU A 264 -15.43 12.55 11.48
C LEU A 264 -15.52 13.89 12.22
N LEU A 265 -14.61 14.83 11.92
CA LEU A 265 -14.49 16.06 12.69
C LEU A 265 -15.01 17.28 11.96
N TYR A 266 -14.78 17.37 10.65
CA TYR A 266 -15.15 18.53 9.84
C TYR A 266 -15.61 18.08 8.47
N THR A 267 -16.68 18.74 7.99
CA THR A 267 -17.02 18.82 6.58
C THR A 267 -16.68 20.24 6.12
N SER A 268 -16.10 20.39 4.93
CA SER A 268 -16.04 21.70 4.29
C SER A 268 -17.46 22.09 3.86
N ASP A 269 -18.03 23.09 4.51
CA ASP A 269 -19.19 23.81 3.95
C ASP A 269 -18.76 24.67 2.76
#